data_63389486f4ad6b48adc22b09636e1dc3
#
_entry.id   63389486f4ad6b48adc22b09636e1dc3
#
_cell.length_a   1.000
_cell.length_b   1.000
_cell.length_c   1.000
_cell.angle_alpha   90.00
_cell.angle_beta   90.00
_cell.angle_gamma   90.00
#
_symmetry.space_group_name_H-M   'P 1'
#
loop_
_entity.id
_entity.type
_entity.pdbx_description
1 polymer ?
#
loop_
_entity_poly.entity_id
_entity_poly.type
_entity_poly.pdbx_seq_one_letter_code
_entity_poly.pdbx_strand_id
1 'polypeptide(L)'
;MSQQRSATVTALTIAGSDPSGGAGIQTDMKAMRALGAYAMSVITALTAQSTRGVAGVHAVPVDFVRLQMDTLLEDIVPDATKIGMLATAELADAVGEYLPGLTHTVLDPVMVATSGDRLLDEQAVGAVRRLCAKADLITPNLYEAAVLLGEEPAATLGELRNQAQRLRDLGARRVLVKGGHLSGDAGDAVDVYADADGVEILCGRRVDTQDTHGTGCTLSSAIASLATTPGDLAGSGAGR
;
A
#
# COMPACT_ATOMS: atom_id res chain seq x y z
N MET A 1 5.00 2.70 41.15
CA MET A 1 4.28 2.25 39.92
C MET A 1 5.04 2.81 38.73
N SER A 2 5.92 2.02 38.12
CA SER A 2 6.63 2.41 36.90
C SER A 2 5.63 2.37 35.74
N GLN A 3 5.24 3.53 35.22
CA GLN A 3 4.59 3.59 33.91
C GLN A 3 5.60 3.05 32.89
N GLN A 4 5.39 1.84 32.42
CA GLN A 4 6.02 1.33 31.21
C GLN A 4 5.60 2.29 30.09
N ARG A 5 6.50 3.19 29.66
CA ARG A 5 6.32 3.94 28.42
C ARG A 5 6.25 2.88 27.32
N SER A 6 5.08 2.68 26.74
CA SER A 6 4.96 1.96 25.48
C SER A 6 5.93 2.61 24.50
N ALA A 7 6.88 1.84 23.98
CA ALA A 7 7.77 2.35 22.95
C ALA A 7 6.90 2.82 21.77
N THR A 8 7.20 4.01 21.24
CA THR A 8 6.48 4.54 20.07
C THR A 8 6.80 3.65 18.87
N VAL A 9 5.79 3.12 18.21
CA VAL A 9 5.95 2.35 16.97
C VAL A 9 6.65 3.22 15.92
N THR A 10 7.69 2.68 15.29
CA THR A 10 8.38 3.33 14.17
C THR A 10 7.83 2.78 12.86
N ALA A 11 7.39 3.66 11.95
CA ALA A 11 6.80 3.28 10.68
C ALA A 11 7.52 3.96 9.52
N LEU A 12 7.96 3.18 8.54
CA LEU A 12 8.62 3.66 7.33
C LEU A 12 7.65 3.68 6.16
N THR A 13 7.61 4.77 5.39
CA THR A 13 7.02 4.78 4.05
C THR A 13 8.11 4.83 2.99
N ILE A 14 8.01 3.98 1.96
CA ILE A 14 8.86 3.97 0.77
C ILE A 14 7.94 4.29 -0.42
N ALA A 15 7.93 5.54 -0.88
CA ALA A 15 6.98 5.98 -1.89
C ALA A 15 7.42 7.28 -2.58
N GLY A 16 6.69 7.66 -3.62
CA GLY A 16 6.81 8.98 -4.24
C GLY A 16 6.23 10.09 -3.38
N SER A 17 6.66 11.34 -3.65
CA SER A 17 6.11 12.54 -3.02
C SER A 17 4.92 13.09 -3.80
N ASP A 18 3.96 13.70 -3.12
CA ASP A 18 2.87 14.49 -3.71
C ASP A 18 2.90 15.90 -3.10
N PRO A 19 3.29 16.94 -3.87
CA PRO A 19 3.39 18.31 -3.35
C PRO A 19 2.04 18.90 -2.90
N SER A 20 0.90 18.34 -3.36
CA SER A 20 -0.43 18.73 -2.85
C SER A 20 -0.67 18.24 -1.42
N GLY A 21 0.10 17.24 -0.99
CA GLY A 21 0.00 16.64 0.34
C GLY A 21 -1.19 15.70 0.53
N GLY A 22 -1.92 15.37 -0.55
CA GLY A 22 -3.10 14.51 -0.52
C GLY A 22 -2.80 13.02 -0.71
N ALA A 23 -1.63 12.67 -1.25
CA ALA A 23 -1.18 11.29 -1.46
C ALA A 23 0.31 11.14 -1.14
N GLY A 24 0.91 10.01 -1.53
CA GLY A 24 2.34 9.73 -1.39
C GLY A 24 2.85 9.83 0.05
N ILE A 25 4.16 10.04 0.20
CA ILE A 25 4.80 10.10 1.53
C ILE A 25 4.16 11.13 2.47
N GLN A 26 3.64 12.23 1.93
CA GLN A 26 3.02 13.28 2.75
C GLN A 26 1.75 12.78 3.44
N THR A 27 0.88 12.09 2.72
CA THR A 27 -0.31 11.46 3.31
C THR A 27 0.06 10.28 4.20
N ASP A 28 1.01 9.46 3.78
CA ASP A 28 1.48 8.33 4.58
C ASP A 28 1.95 8.78 5.96
N MET A 29 2.85 9.78 6.01
CA MET A 29 3.37 10.31 7.27
C MET A 29 2.28 10.96 8.14
N LYS A 30 1.31 11.64 7.53
CA LYS A 30 0.14 12.20 8.27
C LYS A 30 -0.69 11.09 8.92
N ALA A 31 -0.99 10.03 8.16
CA ALA A 31 -1.76 8.89 8.66
C ALA A 31 -1.02 8.16 9.77
N MET A 32 0.26 7.84 9.57
CA MET A 32 1.13 7.21 10.56
C MET A 32 1.20 8.03 11.85
N ARG A 33 1.42 9.36 11.72
CA ARG A 33 1.48 10.26 12.88
C ARG A 33 0.16 10.37 13.63
N ALA A 34 -0.97 10.42 12.90
CA ALA A 34 -2.30 10.47 13.50
C ALA A 34 -2.61 9.22 14.35
N LEU A 35 -2.02 8.08 13.98
CA LEU A 35 -2.13 6.80 14.71
C LEU A 35 -1.03 6.61 15.77
N GLY A 36 -0.22 7.63 16.04
CA GLY A 36 0.77 7.61 17.11
C GLY A 36 2.14 7.06 16.73
N ALA A 37 2.35 6.67 15.48
CA ALA A 37 3.65 6.18 15.04
C ALA A 37 4.67 7.31 14.82
N TYR A 38 5.95 7.00 14.99
CA TYR A 38 7.05 7.82 14.51
C TYR A 38 7.26 7.51 13.03
N ALA A 39 6.90 8.47 12.18
CA ALA A 39 6.89 8.28 10.73
C ALA A 39 8.24 8.65 10.11
N MET A 40 8.78 7.75 9.29
CA MET A 40 10.00 7.93 8.50
C MET A 40 9.68 7.76 7.01
N SER A 41 10.53 8.28 6.12
CA SER A 41 10.28 8.16 4.68
C SER A 41 11.56 7.97 3.88
N VAL A 42 11.47 7.10 2.85
CA VAL A 42 12.39 6.97 1.73
C VAL A 42 11.65 7.39 0.46
N ILE A 43 12.21 8.34 -0.28
CA ILE A 43 11.57 8.93 -1.45
C ILE A 43 12.03 8.21 -2.72
N THR A 44 11.07 7.65 -3.47
CA THR A 44 11.33 6.93 -4.73
C THR A 44 11.13 7.79 -5.96
N ALA A 45 10.29 8.82 -5.87
CA ALA A 45 10.05 9.76 -6.95
C ALA A 45 9.57 11.11 -6.43
N LEU A 46 9.87 12.16 -7.17
CA LEU A 46 9.25 13.47 -7.01
C LEU A 46 8.17 13.62 -8.08
N THR A 47 6.98 14.11 -7.72
CA THR A 47 5.93 14.41 -8.70
C THR A 47 5.66 15.89 -8.79
N ALA A 48 5.29 16.34 -9.99
CA ALA A 48 4.62 17.61 -10.21
C ALA A 48 3.11 17.31 -10.26
N GLN A 49 2.47 17.29 -9.09
CA GLN A 49 1.11 16.78 -8.91
C GLN A 49 0.24 17.75 -8.14
N SER A 50 -1.05 17.72 -8.44
CA SER A 50 -2.10 18.41 -7.71
C SER A 50 -3.29 17.47 -7.52
N THR A 51 -4.36 17.93 -6.83
CA THR A 51 -5.60 17.15 -6.70
C THR A 51 -6.31 16.90 -8.04
N ARG A 52 -5.89 17.57 -9.12
CA ARG A 52 -6.48 17.46 -10.46
C ARG A 52 -5.72 16.54 -11.41
N GLY A 53 -4.46 16.16 -11.09
CA GLY A 53 -3.67 15.29 -11.95
C GLY A 53 -2.16 15.40 -11.72
N VAL A 54 -1.43 14.60 -12.48
CA VAL A 54 0.03 14.48 -12.46
C VAL A 54 0.60 15.07 -13.75
N ALA A 55 1.34 16.17 -13.65
CA ALA A 55 1.98 16.84 -14.77
C ALA A 55 3.36 16.23 -15.11
N GLY A 56 4.00 15.55 -14.14
CA GLY A 56 5.31 14.92 -14.34
C GLY A 56 5.75 14.09 -13.14
N VAL A 57 6.61 13.12 -13.44
CA VAL A 57 7.24 12.23 -12.45
C VAL A 57 8.73 12.24 -12.68
N HIS A 58 9.52 12.49 -11.65
CA HIS A 58 10.96 12.39 -11.66
C HIS A 58 11.37 11.27 -10.70
N ALA A 59 11.76 10.11 -11.26
CA ALA A 59 12.23 9.00 -10.46
C ALA A 59 13.57 9.37 -9.77
N VAL A 60 13.69 9.04 -8.51
CA VAL A 60 14.97 9.15 -7.79
C VAL A 60 15.89 8.03 -8.30
N PRO A 61 17.18 8.31 -8.59
CA PRO A 61 18.12 7.28 -9.00
C PRO A 61 18.18 6.11 -8.02
N VAL A 62 18.26 4.88 -8.53
CA VAL A 62 18.21 3.65 -7.73
C VAL A 62 19.31 3.61 -6.67
N ASP A 63 20.53 4.03 -7.04
CA ASP A 63 21.66 4.12 -6.12
C ASP A 63 21.42 5.08 -4.96
N PHE A 64 20.70 6.20 -5.23
CA PHE A 64 20.34 7.13 -4.17
C PHE A 64 19.19 6.63 -3.29
N VAL A 65 18.24 5.86 -3.84
CA VAL A 65 17.21 5.18 -3.02
C VAL A 65 17.87 4.14 -2.11
N ARG A 66 18.83 3.36 -2.63
CA ARG A 66 19.63 2.45 -1.80
C ARG A 66 20.38 3.19 -0.70
N LEU A 67 21.02 4.30 -1.01
CA LEU A 67 21.73 5.13 -0.02
C LEU A 67 20.80 5.65 1.07
N GLN A 68 19.57 6.08 0.72
CA GLN A 68 18.56 6.47 1.72
C GLN A 68 18.20 5.29 2.63
N MET A 69 17.96 4.09 2.04
CA MET A 69 17.62 2.88 2.81
C MET A 69 18.76 2.47 3.73
N ASP A 70 19.97 2.34 3.23
CA ASP A 70 21.14 1.90 3.98
C ASP A 70 21.41 2.85 5.15
N THR A 71 21.45 4.17 4.88
CA THR A 71 21.69 5.19 5.90
C THR A 71 20.63 5.17 7.00
N LEU A 72 19.36 4.99 6.63
CA LEU A 72 18.27 4.96 7.63
C LEU A 72 18.32 3.67 8.45
N LEU A 73 18.49 2.52 7.78
CA LEU A 73 18.43 1.21 8.44
C LEU A 73 19.66 0.89 9.30
N GLU A 74 20.79 1.57 9.08
CA GLU A 74 21.97 1.52 9.98
C GLU A 74 21.64 2.14 11.35
N ASP A 75 20.72 3.10 11.42
CA ASP A 75 20.35 3.81 12.65
C ASP A 75 19.03 3.30 13.24
N ILE A 76 17.98 3.16 12.40
CA ILE A 76 16.63 2.82 12.85
C ILE A 76 16.06 1.69 12.01
N VAL A 77 15.78 0.54 12.66
CA VAL A 77 15.00 -0.55 12.05
C VAL A 77 13.53 -0.26 12.30
N PRO A 78 12.69 -0.08 11.25
CA PRO A 78 11.28 0.20 11.42
C PRO A 78 10.51 -1.01 11.97
N ASP A 79 9.53 -0.75 12.85
CA ASP A 79 8.60 -1.78 13.33
C ASP A 79 7.59 -2.18 12.25
N ALA A 80 7.29 -1.27 11.31
CA ALA A 80 6.41 -1.55 10.17
C ALA A 80 6.83 -0.73 8.94
N THR A 81 6.53 -1.25 7.75
CA THR A 81 6.89 -0.59 6.49
C THR A 81 5.71 -0.58 5.53
N LYS A 82 5.36 0.60 5.02
CA LYS A 82 4.44 0.76 3.90
C LYS A 82 5.24 1.04 2.62
N ILE A 83 4.91 0.36 1.55
CA ILE A 83 5.48 0.60 0.22
C ILE A 83 4.35 1.10 -0.69
N GLY A 84 4.59 2.23 -1.37
CA GLY A 84 3.66 2.81 -2.31
C GLY A 84 4.23 2.86 -3.73
N MET A 85 4.08 4.01 -4.42
CA MET A 85 4.54 4.20 -5.79
C MET A 85 6.06 4.09 -5.91
N LEU A 86 6.55 3.22 -6.79
CA LEU A 86 7.98 2.97 -7.03
C LEU A 86 8.48 3.51 -8.38
N ALA A 87 7.59 3.96 -9.26
CA ALA A 87 7.83 4.58 -10.56
C ALA A 87 8.48 3.67 -11.62
N THR A 88 9.50 2.87 -11.32
CA THR A 88 10.21 2.01 -12.29
C THR A 88 10.39 0.58 -11.80
N ALA A 89 10.66 -0.35 -12.75
CA ALA A 89 10.96 -1.75 -12.45
C ALA A 89 12.21 -1.90 -11.59
N GLU A 90 13.26 -1.13 -11.92
CA GLU A 90 14.53 -1.17 -11.19
C GLU A 90 14.37 -0.73 -9.73
N LEU A 91 13.53 0.28 -9.47
CA LEU A 91 13.21 0.71 -8.11
C LEU A 91 12.41 -0.37 -7.36
N ALA A 92 11.44 -1.03 -8.02
CA ALA A 92 10.69 -2.12 -7.40
C ALA A 92 11.61 -3.30 -7.05
N ASP A 93 12.51 -3.68 -7.94
CA ASP A 93 13.48 -4.74 -7.69
C ASP A 93 14.46 -4.36 -6.56
N ALA A 94 14.99 -3.14 -6.58
CA ALA A 94 15.90 -2.64 -5.55
C ALA A 94 15.25 -2.62 -4.16
N VAL A 95 14.03 -2.10 -4.04
CA VAL A 95 13.26 -2.12 -2.76
C VAL A 95 12.98 -3.56 -2.33
N GLY A 96 12.70 -4.45 -3.29
CA GLY A 96 12.47 -5.88 -3.04
C GLY A 96 13.65 -6.63 -2.42
N GLU A 97 14.87 -6.11 -2.53
CA GLU A 97 16.06 -6.69 -1.87
C GLU A 97 16.07 -6.42 -0.36
N TYR A 98 15.44 -5.33 0.10
CA TYR A 98 15.38 -4.97 1.52
C TYR A 98 14.24 -5.67 2.28
N LEU A 99 13.18 -6.15 1.60
CA LEU A 99 12.00 -6.73 2.25
C LEU A 99 12.30 -7.86 3.24
N PRO A 100 13.25 -8.77 2.98
CA PRO A 100 13.58 -9.82 3.96
C PRO A 100 14.07 -9.31 5.31
N GLY A 101 14.59 -8.08 5.37
CA GLY A 101 15.04 -7.42 6.60
C GLY A 101 14.00 -6.48 7.23
N LEU A 102 12.84 -6.29 6.59
CA LEU A 102 11.77 -5.42 7.06
C LEU A 102 10.62 -6.24 7.63
N THR A 103 9.92 -5.68 8.61
CA THR A 103 8.77 -6.32 9.27
C THR A 103 7.47 -5.61 8.95
N HIS A 104 6.34 -6.33 9.04
CA HIS A 104 4.99 -5.81 8.82
C HIS A 104 4.89 -4.96 7.55
N THR A 105 5.31 -5.57 6.43
CA THR A 105 5.37 -4.90 5.14
C THR A 105 4.00 -4.87 4.47
N VAL A 106 3.50 -3.66 4.21
CA VAL A 106 2.24 -3.41 3.50
C VAL A 106 2.56 -2.75 2.16
N LEU A 107 2.30 -3.46 1.07
CA LEU A 107 2.48 -2.95 -0.29
C LEU A 107 1.15 -2.48 -0.86
N ASP A 108 1.04 -1.19 -1.12
CA ASP A 108 -0.01 -0.61 -1.97
C ASP A 108 0.53 -0.55 -3.41
N PRO A 109 0.11 -1.45 -4.31
CA PRO A 109 0.73 -1.60 -5.63
C PRO A 109 0.24 -0.52 -6.60
N VAL A 110 0.54 0.75 -6.27
CA VAL A 110 0.07 1.93 -7.00
C VAL A 110 0.61 1.92 -8.42
N MET A 111 -0.27 1.77 -9.42
CA MET A 111 0.08 1.75 -10.84
C MET A 111 -0.49 2.95 -11.60
N VAL A 112 -1.61 3.49 -11.10
CA VAL A 112 -2.34 4.59 -11.71
C VAL A 112 -2.76 5.57 -10.61
N ALA A 113 -2.61 6.87 -10.84
CA ALA A 113 -3.12 7.89 -9.94
C ALA A 113 -4.66 7.88 -9.94
N THR A 114 -5.28 8.42 -8.88
CA THR A 114 -6.75 8.59 -8.80
C THR A 114 -7.30 9.42 -9.98
N SER A 115 -6.47 10.29 -10.56
CA SER A 115 -6.78 11.07 -11.77
C SER A 115 -6.79 10.25 -13.07
N GLY A 116 -6.34 8.98 -13.06
CA GLY A 116 -6.20 8.12 -14.23
C GLY A 116 -4.81 8.19 -14.89
N ASP A 117 -3.92 9.03 -14.39
CA ASP A 117 -2.55 9.12 -14.93
C ASP A 117 -1.72 7.88 -14.57
N ARG A 118 -1.01 7.32 -15.54
CA ARG A 118 -0.10 6.19 -15.29
C ARG A 118 1.10 6.65 -14.46
N LEU A 119 1.32 5.97 -13.35
CA LEU A 119 2.44 6.21 -12.42
C LEU A 119 3.53 5.15 -12.53
N LEU A 120 3.26 4.07 -13.27
CA LEU A 120 4.15 2.93 -13.43
C LEU A 120 4.28 2.55 -14.91
N ASP A 121 5.50 2.21 -15.33
CA ASP A 121 5.78 1.65 -16.64
C ASP A 121 5.17 0.23 -16.77
N GLU A 122 4.74 -0.13 -17.98
CA GLU A 122 4.22 -1.48 -18.27
C GLU A 122 5.22 -2.59 -17.93
N GLN A 123 6.50 -2.35 -18.17
CA GLN A 123 7.57 -3.29 -17.85
C GLN A 123 7.72 -3.52 -16.35
N ALA A 124 7.30 -2.54 -15.53
CA ALA A 124 7.39 -2.62 -14.08
C ALA A 124 6.32 -3.52 -13.44
N VAL A 125 5.24 -3.88 -14.15
CA VAL A 125 4.20 -4.79 -13.60
C VAL A 125 4.81 -6.12 -13.14
N GLY A 126 5.75 -6.68 -13.91
CA GLY A 126 6.46 -7.90 -13.53
C GLY A 126 7.29 -7.74 -12.25
N ALA A 127 7.93 -6.59 -12.07
CA ALA A 127 8.69 -6.29 -10.85
C ALA A 127 7.76 -6.12 -9.64
N VAL A 128 6.64 -5.42 -9.82
CA VAL A 128 5.63 -5.29 -8.75
C VAL A 128 5.03 -6.64 -8.36
N ARG A 129 4.76 -7.55 -9.31
CA ARG A 129 4.33 -8.93 -8.99
C ARG A 129 5.36 -9.66 -8.12
N ARG A 130 6.66 -9.55 -8.44
CA ARG A 130 7.72 -10.14 -7.59
C ARG A 130 7.74 -9.52 -6.20
N LEU A 131 7.48 -8.23 -6.11
CA LEU A 131 7.41 -7.52 -4.82
C LEU A 131 6.18 -7.95 -4.01
N CYS A 132 5.01 -8.16 -4.66
CA CYS A 132 3.80 -8.67 -4.01
C CYS A 132 4.03 -10.01 -3.30
N ALA A 133 4.82 -10.91 -3.90
CA ALA A 133 5.14 -12.21 -3.31
C ALA A 133 6.06 -12.13 -2.08
N LYS A 134 6.69 -10.98 -1.84
CA LYS A 134 7.60 -10.77 -0.70
C LYS A 134 6.96 -9.99 0.45
N ALA A 135 5.92 -9.20 0.17
CA ALA A 135 5.23 -8.39 1.17
C ALA A 135 4.35 -9.23 2.09
N ASP A 136 4.12 -8.76 3.32
CA ASP A 136 3.22 -9.44 4.27
C ASP A 136 1.76 -9.23 3.92
N LEU A 137 1.40 -8.06 3.38
CA LEU A 137 0.07 -7.72 2.91
C LEU A 137 0.18 -6.87 1.64
N ILE A 138 -0.68 -7.14 0.66
CA ILE A 138 -0.89 -6.26 -0.49
C ILE A 138 -2.30 -5.67 -0.47
N THR A 139 -2.45 -4.40 -0.90
CA THR A 139 -3.72 -3.67 -0.84
C THR A 139 -4.17 -3.14 -2.20
N PRO A 140 -4.27 -3.97 -3.25
CA PRO A 140 -4.68 -3.52 -4.58
C PRO A 140 -6.14 -3.05 -4.61
N ASN A 141 -6.46 -2.07 -5.47
CA ASN A 141 -7.83 -1.81 -5.89
C ASN A 141 -8.25 -2.78 -7.01
N LEU A 142 -9.49 -2.69 -7.50
CA LEU A 142 -10.03 -3.56 -8.56
C LEU A 142 -9.17 -3.56 -9.83
N TYR A 143 -8.72 -2.38 -10.27
CA TYR A 143 -7.92 -2.23 -11.49
C TYR A 143 -6.50 -2.76 -11.30
N GLU A 144 -5.89 -2.50 -10.15
CA GLU A 144 -4.56 -3.00 -9.79
C GLU A 144 -4.57 -4.53 -9.66
N ALA A 145 -5.63 -5.11 -9.06
CA ALA A 145 -5.80 -6.55 -8.98
C ALA A 145 -5.89 -7.19 -10.38
N ALA A 146 -6.69 -6.59 -11.26
CA ALA A 146 -6.84 -7.03 -12.66
C ALA A 146 -5.49 -6.98 -13.41
N VAL A 147 -4.75 -5.89 -13.31
CA VAL A 147 -3.42 -5.75 -13.94
C VAL A 147 -2.43 -6.78 -13.37
N LEU A 148 -2.42 -6.99 -12.06
CA LEU A 148 -1.57 -8.01 -11.43
C LEU A 148 -1.91 -9.43 -11.89
N LEU A 149 -3.16 -9.72 -12.18
CA LEU A 149 -3.62 -11.03 -12.65
C LEU A 149 -3.55 -11.17 -14.17
N GLY A 150 -3.52 -10.06 -14.92
CA GLY A 150 -3.60 -10.05 -16.39
C GLY A 150 -5.02 -10.35 -16.89
N GLU A 151 -6.04 -9.82 -16.23
CA GLU A 151 -7.46 -10.03 -16.55
C GLU A 151 -8.28 -8.73 -16.40
N GLU A 152 -9.59 -8.81 -16.59
CA GLU A 152 -10.50 -7.67 -16.40
C GLU A 152 -10.78 -7.41 -14.91
N PRO A 153 -11.07 -6.17 -14.53
CA PRO A 153 -11.48 -5.83 -13.17
C PRO A 153 -12.76 -6.57 -12.77
N ALA A 154 -12.82 -7.04 -11.53
CA ALA A 154 -14.01 -7.69 -10.98
C ALA A 154 -15.23 -6.75 -11.06
N ALA A 155 -16.34 -7.24 -11.59
CA ALA A 155 -17.63 -6.55 -11.65
C ALA A 155 -18.60 -7.02 -10.55
N THR A 156 -18.32 -8.17 -9.94
CA THR A 156 -19.14 -8.79 -8.89
C THR A 156 -18.32 -9.16 -7.66
N LEU A 157 -18.98 -9.29 -6.52
CA LEU A 157 -18.33 -9.77 -5.29
C LEU A 157 -17.73 -11.17 -5.45
N GLY A 158 -18.39 -12.04 -6.23
CA GLY A 158 -17.88 -13.38 -6.52
C GLY A 158 -16.55 -13.35 -7.27
N GLU A 159 -16.46 -12.50 -8.29
CA GLU A 159 -15.22 -12.28 -9.05
C GLU A 159 -14.13 -11.66 -8.17
N LEU A 160 -14.49 -10.67 -7.32
CA LEU A 160 -13.56 -10.04 -6.41
C LEU A 160 -12.93 -11.04 -5.42
N ARG A 161 -13.75 -11.95 -4.87
CA ARG A 161 -13.27 -13.05 -4.01
C ARG A 161 -12.32 -13.98 -4.76
N ASN A 162 -12.64 -14.29 -6.01
CA ASN A 162 -11.80 -15.14 -6.87
C ASN A 162 -10.46 -14.43 -7.15
N GLN A 163 -10.49 -13.13 -7.49
CA GLN A 163 -9.27 -12.35 -7.73
C GLN A 163 -8.39 -12.28 -6.47
N ALA A 164 -8.96 -12.06 -5.29
CA ALA A 164 -8.21 -12.05 -4.04
C ALA A 164 -7.51 -13.39 -3.78
N GLN A 165 -8.19 -14.52 -4.02
CA GLN A 165 -7.60 -15.84 -3.88
C GLN A 165 -6.48 -16.07 -4.91
N ARG A 166 -6.68 -15.69 -6.17
CA ARG A 166 -5.67 -15.86 -7.23
C ARG A 166 -4.43 -14.99 -7.01
N LEU A 167 -4.58 -13.81 -6.41
CA LEU A 167 -3.44 -13.00 -5.99
C LEU A 167 -2.61 -13.71 -4.90
N ARG A 168 -3.25 -14.46 -4.00
CA ARG A 168 -2.55 -15.33 -3.06
C ARG A 168 -1.82 -16.47 -3.77
N ASP A 169 -2.45 -17.09 -4.74
CA ASP A 169 -1.85 -18.18 -5.53
C ASP A 169 -0.61 -17.71 -6.31
N LEU A 170 -0.51 -16.39 -6.63
CA LEU A 170 0.69 -15.76 -7.18
C LEU A 170 1.80 -15.51 -6.14
N GLY A 171 1.57 -15.83 -4.88
CA GLY A 171 2.57 -15.79 -3.80
C GLY A 171 2.37 -14.70 -2.75
N ALA A 172 1.35 -13.84 -2.86
CA ALA A 172 1.07 -12.86 -1.80
C ALA A 172 0.61 -13.58 -0.52
N ARG A 173 1.19 -13.22 0.63
CA ARG A 173 0.85 -13.86 1.93
C ARG A 173 -0.56 -13.51 2.37
N ARG A 174 -0.92 -12.23 2.28
CA ARG A 174 -2.22 -11.67 2.59
C ARG A 174 -2.60 -10.66 1.52
N VAL A 175 -3.87 -10.56 1.23
CA VAL A 175 -4.42 -9.69 0.19
C VAL A 175 -5.64 -8.95 0.74
N LEU A 176 -5.69 -7.64 0.59
CA LEU A 176 -6.88 -6.83 0.80
C LEU A 176 -7.24 -6.16 -0.52
N VAL A 177 -8.19 -6.73 -1.28
CA VAL A 177 -8.67 -6.08 -2.51
C VAL A 177 -9.74 -5.07 -2.16
N LYS A 178 -9.45 -3.79 -2.50
CA LYS A 178 -10.36 -2.66 -2.27
C LYS A 178 -11.47 -2.67 -3.31
N GLY A 179 -12.69 -3.03 -2.91
CA GLY A 179 -13.84 -3.17 -3.81
C GLY A 179 -14.75 -1.93 -3.89
N GLY A 180 -14.30 -0.78 -3.39
CA GLY A 180 -15.11 0.44 -3.31
C GLY A 180 -15.73 0.96 -4.61
N HIS A 181 -15.36 0.41 -5.77
CA HIS A 181 -15.92 0.74 -7.09
C HIS A 181 -16.82 -0.38 -7.65
N LEU A 182 -17.10 -1.44 -6.89
CA LEU A 182 -18.05 -2.45 -7.33
C LEU A 182 -19.42 -1.82 -7.60
N SER A 183 -19.94 -2.04 -8.81
CA SER A 183 -21.27 -1.62 -9.21
C SER A 183 -22.27 -2.66 -8.69
N GLY A 184 -22.87 -2.45 -7.54
CA GLY A 184 -23.88 -3.36 -7.00
C GLY A 184 -24.52 -2.81 -5.75
N ASP A 185 -25.81 -3.10 -5.57
CA ASP A 185 -26.78 -2.63 -4.59
C ASP A 185 -26.31 -1.70 -3.46
N ALA A 186 -26.84 -0.51 -3.56
CA ALA A 186 -27.23 0.45 -2.53
C ALA A 186 -26.57 0.31 -1.15
N GLY A 187 -25.47 1.02 -0.91
CA GLY A 187 -25.20 1.52 0.44
C GLY A 187 -23.86 1.16 1.03
N ASP A 188 -23.27 0.00 0.75
CA ASP A 188 -22.05 -0.45 1.40
C ASP A 188 -20.83 -0.44 0.46
N ALA A 189 -19.67 -0.03 0.98
CA ALA A 189 -18.39 -0.32 0.38
C ALA A 189 -17.94 -1.71 0.84
N VAL A 190 -17.47 -2.54 -0.10
CA VAL A 190 -17.08 -3.92 0.20
C VAL A 190 -15.65 -4.13 -0.21
N ASP A 191 -14.81 -4.57 0.71
CA ASP A 191 -13.46 -5.03 0.45
C ASP A 191 -13.36 -6.55 0.71
N VAL A 192 -12.40 -7.21 0.10
CA VAL A 192 -12.17 -8.64 0.30
C VAL A 192 -10.77 -8.86 0.85
N TYR A 193 -10.70 -9.44 2.03
CA TYR A 193 -9.46 -9.92 2.63
C TYR A 193 -9.28 -11.41 2.39
N ALA A 194 -8.06 -11.83 2.06
CA ALA A 194 -7.72 -13.23 1.86
C ALA A 194 -6.36 -13.55 2.48
N ASP A 195 -6.28 -14.66 3.23
CA ASP A 195 -5.06 -15.19 3.80
C ASP A 195 -5.03 -16.74 3.79
N ALA A 196 -4.19 -17.36 4.61
CA ALA A 196 -4.08 -18.81 4.69
C ALA A 196 -5.34 -19.48 5.26
N ASP A 197 -6.10 -18.77 6.08
CA ASP A 197 -7.30 -19.29 6.75
C ASP A 197 -8.55 -19.17 5.87
N GLY A 198 -8.49 -18.36 4.81
CA GLY A 198 -9.59 -18.23 3.84
C GLY A 198 -9.82 -16.84 3.30
N VAL A 199 -11.08 -16.57 2.95
CA VAL A 199 -11.52 -15.30 2.35
C VAL A 199 -12.62 -14.70 3.21
N GLU A 200 -12.40 -13.48 3.69
CA GLU A 200 -13.33 -12.68 4.50
C GLU A 200 -13.83 -11.46 3.70
N ILE A 201 -15.09 -11.11 3.88
CA ILE A 201 -15.71 -9.93 3.28
C ILE A 201 -15.80 -8.85 4.36
N LEU A 202 -15.20 -7.71 4.08
CA LEU A 202 -15.23 -6.53 4.94
C LEU A 202 -16.25 -5.53 4.37
N CYS A 203 -17.30 -5.26 5.13
CA CYS A 203 -18.34 -4.30 4.74
C CYS A 203 -18.18 -3.01 5.55
N GLY A 204 -18.25 -1.89 4.86
CA GLY A 204 -18.25 -0.57 5.46
C GLY A 204 -19.27 0.35 4.80
N ARG A 205 -19.74 1.36 5.54
CA ARG A 205 -20.65 2.35 4.97
C ARG A 205 -19.99 3.10 3.82
N ARG A 206 -20.62 3.15 2.66
CA ARG A 206 -20.19 3.99 1.56
C ARG A 206 -20.38 5.47 1.90
N VAL A 207 -19.35 6.27 1.69
CA VAL A 207 -19.42 7.72 1.78
C VAL A 207 -19.56 8.26 0.35
N ASP A 208 -20.62 9.00 0.09
CA ASP A 208 -20.82 9.69 -1.20
C ASP A 208 -19.93 10.93 -1.23
N THR A 209 -18.77 10.80 -1.89
CA THR A 209 -17.78 11.88 -2.03
C THR A 209 -16.97 11.70 -3.31
N GLN A 210 -16.51 12.82 -3.86
CA GLN A 210 -15.53 12.85 -4.93
C GLN A 210 -14.10 13.03 -4.41
N ASP A 211 -13.93 13.29 -3.12
CA ASP A 211 -12.64 13.52 -2.47
C ASP A 211 -11.98 12.17 -2.14
N THR A 212 -11.58 11.43 -3.18
CA THR A 212 -10.98 10.10 -3.06
C THR A 212 -9.46 10.09 -3.17
N HIS A 213 -8.83 11.27 -3.39
CA HIS A 213 -7.39 11.39 -3.55
C HIS A 213 -6.65 10.95 -2.28
N GLY A 214 -5.76 9.96 -2.42
CA GLY A 214 -4.91 9.43 -1.35
C GLY A 214 -5.58 8.49 -0.35
N THR A 215 -6.84 8.07 -0.57
CA THR A 215 -7.53 7.13 0.33
C THR A 215 -6.81 5.78 0.42
N GLY A 216 -6.28 5.25 -0.69
CA GLY A 216 -5.46 4.03 -0.70
C GLY A 216 -4.18 4.18 0.11
N CYS A 217 -3.44 5.28 -0.09
CA CYS A 217 -2.24 5.60 0.68
C CYS A 217 -2.55 5.71 2.18
N THR A 218 -3.66 6.38 2.54
CA THR A 218 -4.10 6.50 3.93
C THR A 218 -4.39 5.14 4.56
N LEU A 219 -5.15 4.27 3.86
CA LEU A 219 -5.49 2.94 4.35
C LEU A 219 -4.25 2.07 4.57
N SER A 220 -3.40 1.95 3.56
CA SER A 220 -2.19 1.11 3.64
C SER A 220 -1.22 1.58 4.73
N SER A 221 -1.08 2.90 4.91
CA SER A 221 -0.25 3.49 5.97
C SER A 221 -0.85 3.32 7.36
N ALA A 222 -2.19 3.39 7.47
CA ALA A 222 -2.89 3.11 8.71
C ALA A 222 -2.70 1.65 9.13
N ILE A 223 -2.86 0.71 8.19
CA ILE A 223 -2.64 -0.72 8.45
C ILE A 223 -1.21 -0.97 8.93
N ALA A 224 -0.19 -0.41 8.24
CA ALA A 224 1.20 -0.54 8.64
C ALA A 224 1.44 0.00 10.07
N SER A 225 0.87 1.17 10.40
CA SER A 225 1.05 1.80 11.72
C SER A 225 0.42 1.02 12.87
N LEU A 226 -0.64 0.25 12.59
CA LEU A 226 -1.36 -0.55 13.57
C LEU A 226 -0.83 -1.99 13.67
N ALA A 227 -0.02 -2.43 12.72
CA ALA A 227 0.60 -3.74 12.71
C ALA A 227 1.81 -3.76 13.66
N THR A 228 1.60 -4.07 14.94
CA THR A 228 2.65 -4.06 15.96
C THR A 228 3.14 -5.45 16.36
N THR A 229 2.41 -6.51 16.00
CA THR A 229 2.76 -7.89 16.32
C THR A 229 2.48 -8.84 15.15
N PRO A 230 3.19 -9.99 15.03
CA PRO A 230 2.87 -11.02 14.06
C PRO A 230 1.44 -11.54 14.28
N GLY A 231 0.56 -11.32 13.31
CA GLY A 231 -0.86 -11.65 13.39
C GLY A 231 -1.80 -10.43 13.41
N ASP A 232 -1.33 -9.25 13.81
CA ASP A 232 -2.17 -8.03 13.92
C ASP A 232 -2.67 -7.51 12.55
N LEU A 233 -2.01 -7.87 11.45
CA LEU A 233 -2.47 -7.52 10.09
C LEU A 233 -3.83 -8.14 9.74
N ALA A 234 -4.21 -9.25 10.38
CA ALA A 234 -5.54 -9.85 10.23
C ALA A 234 -6.57 -9.23 11.19
N GLY A 235 -6.14 -8.83 12.40
CA GLY A 235 -7.02 -8.26 13.43
C GLY A 235 -7.38 -6.80 13.25
N SER A 236 -6.61 -6.02 12.48
CA SER A 236 -6.84 -4.59 12.27
C SER A 236 -8.04 -4.27 11.35
N GLY A 237 -8.61 -5.26 10.65
CA GLY A 237 -9.81 -5.12 9.82
C GLY A 237 -11.14 -5.37 10.55
N ALA A 238 -11.13 -5.99 11.75
CA ALA A 238 -12.34 -6.42 12.46
C ALA A 238 -12.61 -5.62 13.75
N GLY A 239 -12.21 -4.37 13.81
CA GLY A 239 -12.32 -3.52 15.00
C GLY A 239 -13.48 -2.52 14.97
N ARG A 240 -14.69 -2.97 15.35
CA ARG A 240 -15.83 -2.27 15.98
C ARG A 240 -16.27 -0.92 15.40
#